data_cb19146e85ffbe1ca5714de07157d951
#
_entry.id   cb19146e85ffbe1ca5714de07157d951
#
_cell.length_a   1.000
_cell.length_b   1.000
_cell.length_c   1.000
_cell.angle_alpha   90.00
_cell.angle_beta   90.00
_cell.angle_gamma   90.00
#
_symmetry.space_group_name_H-M   'P 1'
#
loop_
_entity.id
_entity.type
_entity.pdbx_description
1 polymer ?
#
loop_
_entity_poly.entity_id
_entity_poly.type
_entity_poly.pdbx_seq_one_letter_code
_entity_poly.pdbx_strand_id
1 'polypeptide(L)'
;MKISTKGRYAVRLMLDLAMHNTGEAVSIKDISKRQGVSDKYLEQIISVLNKAGYVRSIRGAQGGYMLKKDPKDYTVGMILRLTEGSLAPVACVDDDDMVCERENGCVTFYVWKKLNDAINGVVDSITLADLVEMQMQMSDNYVI
;
A
#
# COMPACT_ATOMS: atom_id res chain seq x y z
N MET A 1 16.32 3.07 -5.81
CA MET A 1 14.93 2.94 -5.31
C MET A 1 14.51 1.48 -5.34
N LYS A 2 13.96 1.01 -4.24
CA LYS A 2 13.50 -0.37 -4.12
C LYS A 2 12.36 -0.43 -3.11
N ILE A 3 11.24 -1.00 -3.50
CA ILE A 3 10.12 -1.22 -2.58
C ILE A 3 10.49 -2.40 -1.67
N SER A 4 10.39 -2.19 -0.36
CA SER A 4 10.73 -3.21 0.64
C SER A 4 9.70 -4.35 0.63
N THR A 5 10.10 -5.47 1.22
CA THR A 5 9.19 -6.58 1.47
C THR A 5 8.00 -6.14 2.33
N LYS A 6 8.24 -5.30 3.34
CA LYS A 6 7.19 -4.74 4.20
C LYS A 6 6.15 -3.96 3.37
N GLY A 7 6.61 -3.09 2.47
CA GLY A 7 5.72 -2.32 1.59
C GLY A 7 4.89 -3.20 0.68
N ARG A 8 5.52 -4.19 0.05
CA ARG A 8 4.82 -5.14 -0.82
C ARG A 8 3.76 -5.94 -0.08
N TYR A 9 4.09 -6.45 1.10
CA TYR A 9 3.13 -7.19 1.91
C TYR A 9 2.04 -6.32 2.52
N ALA A 10 2.33 -5.05 2.80
CA ALA A 10 1.31 -4.11 3.25
C ALA A 10 0.22 -3.91 2.18
N VAL A 11 0.62 -3.77 0.92
CA VAL A 11 -0.34 -3.68 -0.20
C VAL A 11 -1.14 -4.98 -0.32
N ARG A 12 -0.49 -6.14 -0.24
CA ARG A 12 -1.17 -7.44 -0.28
C ARG A 12 -2.16 -7.63 0.86
N LEU A 13 -1.79 -7.21 2.08
CA LEU A 13 -2.65 -7.28 3.25
C LEU A 13 -3.88 -6.38 3.09
N MET A 14 -3.68 -5.16 2.64
CA MET A 14 -4.80 -4.24 2.41
C MET A 14 -5.72 -4.75 1.29
N LEU A 15 -5.16 -5.34 0.25
CA LEU A 15 -5.96 -5.98 -0.81
C LEU A 15 -6.76 -7.18 -0.26
N ASP A 16 -6.15 -7.99 0.60
CA ASP A 16 -6.85 -9.12 1.23
C ASP A 16 -8.05 -8.64 2.04
N LEU A 17 -7.88 -7.59 2.84
CA LEU A 17 -8.99 -6.98 3.58
C LEU A 17 -10.07 -6.41 2.65
N ALA A 18 -9.67 -5.82 1.54
CA ALA A 18 -10.60 -5.28 0.55
C ALA A 18 -11.39 -6.39 -0.16
N MET A 19 -10.74 -7.51 -0.47
CA MET A 19 -11.38 -8.68 -1.08
C MET A 19 -12.39 -9.36 -0.14
N HIS A 20 -12.22 -9.21 1.17
CA HIS A 20 -13.07 -9.82 2.20
C HIS A 20 -13.84 -8.76 3.00
N ASN A 21 -14.18 -7.65 2.36
CA ASN A 21 -14.86 -6.51 2.97
C ASN A 21 -16.39 -6.77 3.03
N THR A 22 -16.79 -7.74 3.85
CA THR A 22 -18.17 -8.21 3.99
C THR A 22 -18.93 -7.60 5.16
N GLY A 23 -18.29 -6.68 5.90
CA GLY A 23 -18.83 -6.15 7.16
C GLY A 23 -18.35 -6.93 8.39
N GLU A 24 -17.65 -8.04 8.21
CA GLU A 24 -17.07 -8.84 9.28
C GLU A 24 -15.56 -8.67 9.33
N ALA A 25 -15.00 -8.82 10.55
CA ALA A 25 -13.55 -8.75 10.74
C ALA A 25 -12.85 -9.96 10.13
N VAL A 26 -11.64 -9.75 9.62
CA VAL A 26 -10.79 -10.80 9.06
C VAL A 26 -9.67 -11.07 10.04
N SER A 27 -9.49 -12.34 10.45
CA SER A 27 -8.45 -12.71 11.39
C SER A 27 -7.07 -12.71 10.73
N ILE A 28 -6.04 -12.44 11.53
CA ILE A 28 -4.64 -12.53 11.08
C ILE A 28 -4.31 -13.93 10.58
N LYS A 29 -4.85 -14.97 11.23
CA LYS A 29 -4.64 -16.37 10.82
C LYS A 29 -5.13 -16.63 9.40
N ASP A 30 -6.30 -16.12 9.06
CA ASP A 30 -6.87 -16.30 7.74
C ASP A 30 -6.06 -15.56 6.68
N ILE A 31 -5.62 -14.34 6.97
CA ILE A 31 -4.75 -13.57 6.08
C ILE A 31 -3.42 -14.31 5.90
N SER A 32 -2.82 -14.79 6.98
CA SER A 32 -1.57 -15.55 6.98
C SER A 32 -1.66 -16.76 6.05
N LYS A 33 -2.73 -17.52 6.15
CA LYS A 33 -2.96 -18.70 5.29
C LYS A 33 -3.06 -18.32 3.81
N ARG A 34 -3.83 -17.29 3.50
CA ARG A 34 -4.03 -16.86 2.10
C ARG A 34 -2.77 -16.25 1.49
N GLN A 35 -2.03 -15.48 2.28
CA GLN A 35 -0.86 -14.74 1.77
C GLN A 35 0.46 -15.50 1.92
N GLY A 36 0.49 -16.59 2.69
CA GLY A 36 1.72 -17.33 2.93
C GLY A 36 2.75 -16.53 3.72
N VAL A 37 2.31 -15.69 4.66
CA VAL A 37 3.15 -14.82 5.47
C VAL A 37 2.90 -15.12 6.95
N SER A 38 3.94 -15.10 7.78
CA SER A 38 3.79 -15.42 9.21
C SER A 38 2.86 -14.43 9.92
N ASP A 39 2.12 -14.93 10.90
CA ASP A 39 1.24 -14.12 11.76
C ASP A 39 2.00 -12.95 12.38
N LYS A 40 3.18 -13.25 12.91
CA LYS A 40 4.03 -12.25 13.59
C LYS A 40 4.43 -11.10 12.66
N TYR A 41 4.78 -11.41 11.42
CA TYR A 41 5.15 -10.38 10.46
C TYR A 41 3.93 -9.54 10.05
N LEU A 42 2.78 -10.19 9.83
CA LEU A 42 1.53 -9.48 9.54
C LEU A 42 1.11 -8.56 10.69
N GLU A 43 1.29 -8.98 11.95
CA GLU A 43 1.00 -8.16 13.12
C GLU A 43 1.85 -6.88 13.15
N GLN A 44 3.10 -6.96 12.75
CA GLN A 44 3.97 -5.79 12.64
C GLN A 44 3.45 -4.79 11.60
N ILE A 45 3.04 -5.28 10.45
CA ILE A 45 2.51 -4.45 9.36
C ILE A 45 1.16 -3.85 9.77
N ILE A 46 0.25 -4.67 10.29
CA ILE A 46 -1.09 -4.23 10.67
C ILE A 46 -1.05 -3.18 11.78
N SER A 47 -0.07 -3.27 12.67
CA SER A 47 0.12 -2.27 13.72
C SER A 47 0.38 -0.88 13.15
N VAL A 48 1.19 -0.78 12.10
CA VAL A 48 1.46 0.48 11.40
C VAL A 48 0.19 1.00 10.73
N LEU A 49 -0.54 0.14 10.04
CA LEU A 49 -1.79 0.48 9.37
C LEU A 49 -2.88 0.91 10.35
N ASN A 50 -2.97 0.24 11.49
CA ASN A 50 -3.94 0.56 12.54
C ASN A 50 -3.66 1.93 13.17
N LYS A 51 -2.40 2.21 13.48
CA LYS A 51 -1.99 3.51 14.04
C LYS A 51 -2.26 4.66 13.09
N ALA A 52 -2.14 4.42 11.79
CA ALA A 52 -2.42 5.42 10.76
C ALA A 52 -3.92 5.58 10.48
N GLY A 53 -4.77 4.75 11.08
CA GLY A 53 -6.20 4.80 10.85
C GLY A 53 -6.67 4.21 9.53
N TYR A 54 -5.88 3.33 8.91
CA TYR A 54 -6.25 2.66 7.66
C TYR A 54 -7.08 1.41 7.90
N VAL A 55 -6.92 0.79 9.05
CA VAL A 55 -7.70 -0.37 9.47
C VAL A 55 -8.18 -0.16 10.89
N ARG A 56 -9.18 -0.91 11.30
CA ARG A 56 -9.64 -0.96 12.69
C ARG A 56 -9.64 -2.39 13.19
N SER A 57 -9.36 -2.53 14.48
CA SER A 57 -9.34 -3.81 15.19
C SER A 57 -10.70 -4.09 15.78
N ILE A 58 -11.17 -5.33 15.66
CA ILE A 58 -12.39 -5.84 16.30
C ILE A 58 -11.96 -6.92 17.29
N ARG A 59 -12.33 -6.76 18.55
CA ARG A 59 -12.00 -7.72 19.61
C ARG A 59 -13.03 -8.85 19.66
N GLY A 60 -12.63 -9.98 20.26
CA GLY A 60 -13.50 -11.12 20.52
C GLY A 60 -13.12 -12.38 19.77
N ALA A 61 -13.90 -13.45 19.94
CA ALA A 61 -13.68 -14.74 19.32
C ALA A 61 -13.72 -14.70 17.80
N GLN A 62 -14.52 -13.78 17.25
CA GLN A 62 -14.63 -13.52 15.81
C GLN A 62 -13.97 -12.20 15.44
N GLY A 63 -12.95 -11.81 16.20
CA GLY A 63 -12.22 -10.58 16.00
C GLY A 63 -11.22 -10.66 14.86
N GLY A 64 -10.63 -9.54 14.58
CA GLY A 64 -9.66 -9.37 13.52
C GLY A 64 -9.59 -7.92 13.10
N TYR A 65 -9.45 -7.70 11.81
CA TYR A 65 -9.28 -6.35 11.26
C TYR A 65 -10.23 -6.11 10.09
N MET A 66 -10.55 -4.85 9.91
CA MET A 66 -11.40 -4.38 8.81
C MET A 66 -10.83 -3.09 8.25
N LEU A 67 -11.11 -2.81 6.99
CA LEU A 67 -10.86 -1.49 6.41
C LEU A 67 -11.74 -0.46 7.11
N LYS A 68 -11.18 0.72 7.35
CA LYS A 68 -11.89 1.84 7.98
C LYS A 68 -12.73 2.62 6.99
N LYS A 69 -12.35 2.60 5.71
CA LYS A 69 -13.00 3.32 4.62
C LYS A 69 -13.29 2.38 3.45
N ASP A 70 -13.99 2.88 2.46
CA ASP A 70 -14.24 2.16 1.22
C ASP A 70 -12.92 1.89 0.48
N PRO A 71 -12.73 0.71 -0.17
CA PRO A 71 -11.54 0.42 -0.96
C PRO A 71 -11.16 1.47 -2.00
N LYS A 72 -12.12 2.20 -2.55
CA LYS A 72 -11.87 3.30 -3.50
C LYS A 72 -11.14 4.49 -2.88
N ASP A 73 -11.15 4.61 -1.55
CA ASP A 73 -10.53 5.72 -0.83
C ASP A 73 -9.06 5.47 -0.48
N TYR A 74 -8.52 4.30 -0.80
CA TYR A 74 -7.11 3.97 -0.59
C TYR A 74 -6.39 3.84 -1.92
N THR A 75 -5.32 4.61 -2.10
CA THR A 75 -4.40 4.42 -3.22
C THR A 75 -3.22 3.55 -2.81
N VAL A 76 -2.57 2.93 -3.78
CA VAL A 76 -1.31 2.21 -3.55
C VAL A 76 -0.27 3.15 -2.95
N GLY A 77 -0.23 4.41 -3.43
CA GLY A 77 0.67 5.43 -2.93
C GLY A 77 0.50 5.71 -1.44
N MET A 78 -0.73 5.80 -0.94
CA MET A 78 -1.02 5.99 0.48
C MET A 78 -0.38 4.87 1.33
N ILE A 79 -0.54 3.63 0.91
CA ILE A 79 -0.02 2.47 1.63
C ILE A 79 1.50 2.43 1.58
N LEU A 80 2.09 2.65 0.41
CA LEU A 80 3.55 2.61 0.25
C LEU A 80 4.25 3.75 0.99
N ARG A 81 3.70 4.97 0.97
CA ARG A 81 4.30 6.08 1.71
C ARG A 81 4.25 5.88 3.22
N LEU A 82 3.22 5.19 3.71
CA LEU A 82 3.12 4.85 5.12
C LEU A 82 4.21 3.87 5.55
N THR A 83 4.54 2.89 4.73
CA THR A 83 5.51 1.84 5.06
C THR A 83 6.94 2.18 4.66
N GLU A 84 7.11 2.88 3.54
CA GLU A 84 8.44 3.21 2.99
C GLU A 84 8.92 4.60 3.36
N GLY A 85 8.00 5.49 3.72
CA GLY A 85 8.26 6.91 3.79
C GLY A 85 8.20 7.53 2.39
N SER A 86 9.18 8.36 2.04
CA SER A 86 9.24 8.98 0.72
C SER A 86 9.46 7.92 -0.38
N LEU A 87 8.78 8.11 -1.50
CA LEU A 87 8.98 7.31 -2.72
C LEU A 87 9.87 8.01 -3.73
N ALA A 88 10.43 9.17 -3.37
CA ALA A 88 11.32 9.92 -4.25
C ALA A 88 12.56 9.10 -4.62
N PRO A 89 12.94 9.05 -5.89
CA PRO A 89 14.12 8.29 -6.33
C PRO A 89 15.44 8.89 -5.84
N VAL A 90 15.47 10.20 -5.61
CA VAL A 90 16.62 10.94 -5.08
C VAL A 90 16.13 12.09 -4.19
N ALA A 91 17.00 12.56 -3.30
CA ALA A 91 16.66 13.61 -2.34
C ALA A 91 16.27 14.94 -2.99
N CYS A 92 16.83 15.25 -4.16
CA CYS A 92 16.57 16.52 -4.86
C CYS A 92 15.09 16.74 -5.23
N VAL A 93 14.31 15.68 -5.36
CA VAL A 93 12.90 15.73 -5.76
C VAL A 93 11.97 15.27 -4.65
N ASP A 94 12.50 15.10 -3.45
CA ASP A 94 11.70 14.80 -2.27
C ASP A 94 10.99 16.07 -1.82
N ASP A 95 9.70 15.98 -1.50
CA ASP A 95 8.87 17.11 -1.09
C ASP A 95 9.25 17.67 0.28
N ASP A 96 10.17 17.04 1.01
CA ASP A 96 10.66 17.50 2.33
C ASP A 96 11.75 18.56 2.18
N ASP A 97 11.37 19.77 1.77
CA ASP A 97 12.15 21.03 1.90
C ASP A 97 13.63 21.02 1.48
N MET A 98 14.07 20.04 0.67
CA MET A 98 15.43 20.02 0.15
C MET A 98 15.55 20.95 -1.05
N VAL A 99 16.01 22.16 -0.80
CA VAL A 99 16.42 23.07 -1.86
C VAL A 99 17.78 22.62 -2.40
N CYS A 100 17.80 22.07 -3.60
CA CYS A 100 19.06 21.74 -4.27
C CYS A 100 19.71 23.02 -4.80
N GLU A 101 20.91 23.34 -4.33
CA GLU A 101 21.65 24.54 -4.77
C GLU A 101 21.93 24.56 -6.28
N ARG A 102 21.86 23.40 -6.94
CA ARG A 102 22.12 23.25 -8.37
C ARG A 102 20.85 23.12 -9.22
N GLU A 103 19.67 23.28 -8.63
CA GLU A 103 18.40 23.06 -9.31
C GLU A 103 18.31 23.81 -10.67
N ASN A 104 18.73 25.05 -10.70
CA ASN A 104 18.64 25.91 -11.89
C ASN A 104 19.70 25.63 -12.96
N GLY A 105 20.73 24.82 -12.65
CA GLY A 105 21.83 24.51 -13.57
C GLY A 105 22.04 23.01 -13.79
N CYS A 106 21.20 22.16 -13.21
CA CYS A 106 21.39 20.71 -13.24
C CYS A 106 20.43 20.05 -14.22
N VAL A 107 20.95 19.68 -15.38
CA VAL A 107 20.15 18.98 -16.40
C VAL A 107 19.60 17.64 -15.89
N THR A 108 20.36 16.93 -15.03
CA THR A 108 19.93 15.65 -14.48
C THR A 108 18.76 15.78 -13.51
N PHE A 109 18.58 16.94 -12.89
CA PHE A 109 17.38 17.22 -12.08
C PHE A 109 16.09 16.99 -12.86
N TYR A 110 16.07 17.37 -14.13
CA TYR A 110 14.94 17.13 -15.02
C TYR A 110 14.59 15.64 -15.13
N VAL A 111 15.59 14.79 -15.20
CA VAL A 111 15.41 13.33 -15.26
C VAL A 111 14.76 12.81 -13.96
N TRP A 112 15.29 13.24 -12.82
CA TRP A 112 14.77 12.79 -11.51
C TRP A 112 13.37 13.31 -11.24
N LYS A 113 13.09 14.54 -11.62
CA LYS A 113 11.75 15.13 -11.52
C LYS A 113 10.75 14.34 -12.33
N LYS A 114 11.10 14.04 -13.57
CA LYS A 114 10.25 13.25 -14.48
C LYS A 114 10.00 11.85 -13.95
N LEU A 115 11.03 11.21 -13.43
CA LEU A 115 10.91 9.89 -12.81
C LEU A 115 10.00 9.93 -11.57
N ASN A 116 10.19 10.93 -10.71
CA ASN A 116 9.36 11.11 -9.52
C ASN A 116 7.89 11.35 -9.89
N ASP A 117 7.61 12.18 -10.88
CA ASP A 117 6.26 12.44 -11.37
C ASP A 117 5.61 11.15 -11.91
N ALA A 118 6.38 10.31 -12.61
CA ALA A 118 5.90 9.04 -13.12
C ALA A 118 5.57 8.04 -11.99
N ILE A 119 6.43 7.95 -10.98
CA ILE A 119 6.19 7.10 -9.80
C ILE A 119 4.90 7.54 -9.10
N ASN A 120 4.77 8.82 -8.79
CA ASN A 120 3.59 9.37 -8.14
C ASN A 120 2.34 9.18 -9.00
N GLY A 121 2.44 9.39 -10.30
CA GLY A 121 1.33 9.18 -11.23
C GLY A 121 0.82 7.74 -11.23
N VAL A 122 1.70 6.77 -11.12
CA VAL A 122 1.33 5.35 -11.06
C VAL A 122 0.67 5.03 -9.72
N VAL A 123 1.37 5.28 -8.61
CA VAL A 123 0.92 4.82 -7.29
C VAL A 123 -0.32 5.56 -6.79
N ASP A 124 -0.52 6.80 -7.20
CA ASP A 124 -1.67 7.61 -6.78
C ASP A 124 -2.90 7.43 -7.67
N SER A 125 -2.74 6.79 -8.83
CA SER A 125 -3.86 6.51 -9.75
C SER A 125 -4.48 5.13 -9.57
N ILE A 126 -3.88 4.25 -8.77
CA ILE A 126 -4.37 2.89 -8.56
C ILE A 126 -4.94 2.79 -7.15
N THR A 127 -6.23 2.45 -7.03
CA THR A 127 -6.91 2.27 -5.75
C THR A 127 -7.00 0.79 -5.37
N LEU A 128 -7.31 0.51 -4.10
CA LEU A 128 -7.62 -0.87 -3.69
C LEU A 128 -8.83 -1.41 -4.45
N ALA A 129 -9.82 -0.57 -4.74
CA ALA A 129 -10.98 -0.98 -5.54
C ALA A 129 -10.55 -1.44 -6.93
N ASP A 130 -9.62 -0.74 -7.57
CA ASP A 130 -9.05 -1.13 -8.86
C ASP A 130 -8.37 -2.49 -8.77
N LEU A 131 -7.58 -2.72 -7.71
CA LEU A 131 -6.87 -3.99 -7.51
C LEU A 131 -7.84 -5.15 -7.26
N VAL A 132 -8.92 -4.90 -6.50
CA VAL A 132 -9.97 -5.90 -6.29
C VAL A 132 -10.58 -6.30 -7.63
N GLU A 133 -10.92 -5.34 -8.47
CA GLU A 133 -11.47 -5.60 -9.80
C GLU A 133 -10.51 -6.41 -10.67
N MET A 134 -9.23 -6.01 -10.70
CA MET A 134 -8.20 -6.74 -11.43
C MET A 134 -8.06 -8.18 -10.93
N GLN A 135 -8.09 -8.39 -9.63
CA GLN A 135 -7.98 -9.72 -9.02
C GLN A 135 -9.17 -10.60 -9.40
N MET A 136 -10.36 -10.05 -9.40
CA MET A 136 -11.58 -10.78 -9.80
C MET A 136 -11.53 -11.17 -11.27
N GLN A 137 -11.09 -10.28 -12.15
CA GLN A 137 -10.92 -10.57 -13.57
C GLN A 137 -9.88 -11.66 -13.82
N MET A 138 -8.76 -11.63 -13.10
CA MET A 138 -7.73 -12.67 -13.19
C MET A 138 -8.28 -14.03 -12.74
N SER A 139 -9.08 -14.07 -11.68
CA SER A 139 -9.70 -15.30 -11.19
C SER A 139 -10.69 -15.86 -12.20
N ASP A 140 -11.50 -15.01 -12.83
CA ASP A 140 -12.48 -15.42 -13.86
C ASP A 140 -11.79 -16.00 -15.11
N ASN A 141 -10.60 -15.49 -15.45
CA ASN A 141 -9.83 -16.01 -16.60
C ASN A 141 -9.24 -17.40 -16.36
N TYR A 142 -9.16 -17.86 -15.12
CA TYR A 142 -8.69 -19.21 -14.76
C TYR A 142 -9.81 -20.24 -14.72
N VAL A 143 -11.06 -19.82 -14.78
CA VAL A 143 -12.22 -20.71 -14.81
C VAL A 143 -12.55 -21.01 -16.27
N ILE A 144 -12.03 -22.10 -16.75
CA ILE A 144 -12.39 -22.63 -18.08
C ILE A 144 -13.56 -23.56 -17.93
#